data_18de7df791d4759a59d0f7f131dd4597
#
_entry.id   18de7df791d4759a59d0f7f131dd4597
#
_cell.length_a   1.000
_cell.length_b   1.000
_cell.length_c   1.000
_cell.angle_alpha   90.00
_cell.angle_beta   90.00
_cell.angle_gamma   90.00
#
_symmetry.space_group_name_H-M   'P 1'
#
loop_
_entity.id
_entity.type
_entity.pdbx_description
1 polymer ?
#
loop_
_entity_poly.entity_id
_entity_poly.type
_entity_poly.pdbx_seq_one_letter_code
_entity_poly.pdbx_strand_id
1 'polypeptide(L)'
;MGGSKGNKASNTHPSRVKKRKFHGNRHSIEQDTQFTSASAKKIGRFDVKVPVASNFGYCIIEFVSVFSALSASVICKDCKSEVAFSKSSLRGLGFNILLECKCDKQTKIKSCSLVGSACEINRRIVFAMRMLGVGHQGLNLFCGLMDICQGIGNSTYASILENIHIAASTVYDSIISFAATEEKDLNERAGNIRNNLTVSGDGTWKKRGFSSLFGVSTLIGKFTGKTLDSKVKSSFCATCNLWKGKKDSDPVAYETWFKNYQEECTANHTGSSGKMEIDAIVEMFQRSEDKHDAKYVTYVGDGDSKTFKGILNAEPYEDLLVIKKECVGHVEKRMGTRLRNAKKNNKGMGGKGAGKLTDKLINELTILRTGDSSTSRFCRRNAKRNLGHFLS
;
A
#
# COMPACT_ATOMS: atom_id res chain seq x y z
N MET A 1 -42.99 63.72 0.42
CA MET A 1 -43.78 62.53 0.05
C MET A 1 -43.04 61.80 -1.07
N GLY A 2 -42.31 60.72 -0.77
CA GLY A 2 -41.59 59.97 -1.74
C GLY A 2 -41.38 58.55 -1.20
N GLY A 3 -42.19 57.60 -1.66
CA GLY A 3 -42.15 56.24 -1.21
C GLY A 3 -40.97 55.46 -1.77
N SER A 4 -40.19 54.87 -0.94
CA SER A 4 -39.12 53.92 -1.24
C SER A 4 -39.71 52.59 -1.63
N LYS A 5 -39.38 52.10 -2.85
CA LYS A 5 -39.71 50.74 -3.31
C LYS A 5 -38.60 49.78 -2.83
N GLY A 6 -38.93 48.91 -1.89
CA GLY A 6 -38.08 47.82 -1.43
C GLY A 6 -37.89 46.75 -2.49
N ASN A 7 -36.64 46.43 -2.79
CA ASN A 7 -36.25 45.30 -3.64
C ASN A 7 -36.44 43.98 -2.84
N LYS A 8 -37.32 43.10 -3.31
CA LYS A 8 -37.44 41.71 -2.85
C LYS A 8 -36.27 40.90 -3.41
N ALA A 9 -35.37 40.48 -2.56
CA ALA A 9 -34.36 39.47 -2.90
C ALA A 9 -35.04 38.13 -3.13
N SER A 10 -34.90 37.56 -4.34
CA SER A 10 -35.36 36.23 -4.66
C SER A 10 -34.39 35.20 -4.06
N ASN A 11 -34.82 34.50 -3.03
CA ASN A 11 -34.15 33.32 -2.50
C ASN A 11 -34.28 32.18 -3.51
N THR A 12 -33.29 31.99 -4.38
CA THR A 12 -33.13 30.76 -5.17
C THR A 12 -32.37 29.74 -4.31
N HIS A 13 -33.11 28.78 -3.74
CA HIS A 13 -32.53 27.58 -3.14
C HIS A 13 -31.72 26.82 -4.18
N PRO A 14 -30.48 26.44 -3.91
CA PRO A 14 -29.72 25.59 -4.82
C PRO A 14 -30.44 24.22 -4.92
N SER A 15 -30.71 23.82 -6.16
CA SER A 15 -31.36 22.54 -6.49
C SER A 15 -30.58 21.40 -5.84
N ARG A 16 -31.26 20.62 -4.98
CA ARG A 16 -30.73 19.41 -4.34
C ARG A 16 -30.17 18.49 -5.42
N VAL A 17 -28.85 18.30 -5.42
CA VAL A 17 -28.17 17.27 -6.23
C VAL A 17 -28.80 15.92 -5.88
N LYS A 18 -29.46 15.28 -6.83
CA LYS A 18 -30.03 13.94 -6.67
C LYS A 18 -28.91 12.98 -6.25
N LYS A 19 -28.95 12.49 -5.00
CA LYS A 19 -28.02 11.45 -4.53
C LYS A 19 -28.12 10.27 -5.49
N ARG A 20 -27.00 9.86 -6.07
CA ARG A 20 -26.91 8.61 -6.85
C ARG A 20 -27.37 7.46 -5.94
N LYS A 21 -28.25 6.60 -6.46
CA LYS A 21 -28.65 5.37 -5.76
C LYS A 21 -27.39 4.55 -5.51
N PHE A 22 -27.17 4.18 -4.26
CA PHE A 22 -26.11 3.24 -3.87
C PHE A 22 -26.49 1.87 -4.46
N HIS A 23 -25.78 1.45 -5.49
CA HIS A 23 -25.78 0.08 -5.96
C HIS A 23 -24.67 -0.63 -5.17
N GLY A 24 -25.02 -1.47 -4.22
CA GLY A 24 -24.17 -2.14 -3.25
C GLY A 24 -22.75 -2.47 -3.72
N ASN A 25 -21.84 -2.62 -2.79
CA ASN A 25 -20.46 -2.99 -3.06
C ASN A 25 -20.45 -4.37 -3.75
N ARG A 26 -19.60 -4.59 -4.76
CA ARG A 26 -19.44 -5.88 -5.48
C ARG A 26 -19.10 -7.08 -4.56
N HIS A 27 -18.80 -6.81 -3.30
CA HIS A 27 -18.52 -7.81 -2.28
C HIS A 27 -19.75 -8.26 -1.48
N SER A 28 -20.93 -7.69 -1.71
CA SER A 28 -22.17 -8.08 -1.02
C SER A 28 -23.12 -8.94 -1.86
N ILE A 29 -22.67 -9.41 -3.02
CA ILE A 29 -23.41 -10.40 -3.81
C ILE A 29 -22.70 -11.73 -3.60
N GLU A 30 -23.29 -12.58 -2.75
CA GLU A 30 -22.97 -14.01 -2.67
C GLU A 30 -23.31 -14.62 -4.05
N GLN A 31 -22.31 -14.73 -4.91
CA GLN A 31 -22.32 -15.66 -6.02
C GLN A 31 -21.15 -16.62 -5.78
N ASP A 32 -21.51 -17.87 -5.54
CA ASP A 32 -20.69 -19.07 -5.54
C ASP A 32 -19.98 -19.27 -6.89
N THR A 33 -19.03 -18.41 -7.18
CA THR A 33 -18.00 -18.63 -8.19
C THR A 33 -16.69 -18.25 -7.57
N GLN A 34 -15.75 -19.18 -7.55
CA GLN A 34 -14.35 -18.98 -7.13
C GLN A 34 -13.70 -17.83 -7.95
N PHE A 35 -14.02 -16.60 -7.59
CA PHE A 35 -13.37 -15.41 -8.15
C PHE A 35 -12.01 -15.24 -7.49
N THR A 36 -11.02 -15.99 -7.96
CA THR A 36 -9.63 -15.67 -7.66
C THR A 36 -9.30 -14.31 -8.30
N SER A 37 -8.94 -13.33 -7.48
CA SER A 37 -8.52 -12.00 -7.96
C SER A 37 -7.35 -12.14 -8.94
N ALA A 38 -7.20 -11.18 -9.86
CA ALA A 38 -6.07 -11.19 -10.80
C ALA A 38 -4.70 -11.21 -10.06
N SER A 39 -4.63 -10.65 -8.86
CA SER A 39 -3.47 -10.72 -7.97
C SER A 39 -3.30 -12.11 -7.38
N ALA A 40 -4.37 -12.77 -6.91
CA ALA A 40 -4.32 -14.14 -6.39
C ALA A 40 -3.89 -15.14 -7.49
N LYS A 41 -4.34 -14.97 -8.74
CA LYS A 41 -3.88 -15.79 -9.87
C LYS A 41 -2.39 -15.62 -10.17
N LYS A 42 -1.79 -14.48 -9.83
CA LYS A 42 -0.36 -14.23 -10.02
C LYS A 42 0.50 -14.73 -8.86
N ILE A 43 -0.02 -14.66 -7.64
CA ILE A 43 0.61 -15.19 -6.43
C ILE A 43 0.46 -16.72 -6.39
N GLY A 44 -0.58 -17.29 -6.97
CA GLY A 44 -0.90 -18.71 -6.94
C GLY A 44 0.10 -19.67 -7.61
N ARG A 45 1.25 -19.17 -8.10
CA ARG A 45 2.38 -20.00 -8.54
C ARG A 45 3.50 -20.14 -7.50
N PHE A 46 3.43 -19.42 -6.38
CA PHE A 46 4.24 -19.74 -5.22
C PHE A 46 3.51 -20.81 -4.42
N ASP A 47 3.80 -22.05 -4.72
CA ASP A 47 3.34 -23.22 -3.96
C ASP A 47 4.13 -23.32 -2.64
N VAL A 48 4.22 -22.23 -1.90
CA VAL A 48 4.57 -22.28 -0.50
C VAL A 48 3.30 -22.74 0.21
N LYS A 49 3.17 -24.04 0.35
CA LYS A 49 2.19 -24.63 1.25
C LYS A 49 2.52 -24.17 2.67
N VAL A 50 1.98 -22.99 3.03
CA VAL A 50 1.96 -22.61 4.44
C VAL A 50 1.06 -23.63 5.12
N PRO A 51 1.57 -24.44 6.04
CA PRO A 51 0.74 -25.39 6.75
C PRO A 51 -0.26 -24.61 7.60
N VAL A 52 -1.47 -24.48 7.11
CA VAL A 52 -2.58 -23.92 7.88
C VAL A 52 -3.06 -25.04 8.79
N ALA A 53 -2.72 -24.96 10.08
CA ALA A 53 -3.31 -25.82 11.08
C ALA A 53 -4.83 -25.55 11.08
N SER A 54 -5.62 -26.53 10.71
CA SER A 54 -7.09 -26.43 10.63
C SER A 54 -7.77 -26.04 11.95
N ASN A 55 -7.04 -26.14 13.07
CA ASN A 55 -7.53 -25.88 14.43
C ASN A 55 -6.94 -24.58 15.02
N PHE A 56 -6.33 -23.71 14.18
CA PHE A 56 -5.79 -22.44 14.66
C PHE A 56 -6.82 -21.33 14.49
N GLY A 57 -7.11 -20.62 15.58
CA GLY A 57 -8.00 -19.44 15.54
C GLY A 57 -7.98 -18.67 16.85
N TYR A 58 -8.33 -17.39 16.77
CA TYR A 58 -8.61 -16.55 17.92
C TYR A 58 -10.08 -16.21 17.96
N CYS A 59 -10.63 -16.14 19.19
CA CYS A 59 -11.96 -15.61 19.47
C CYS A 59 -11.89 -14.59 20.57
N ILE A 60 -12.82 -13.66 20.58
CA ILE A 60 -13.01 -12.72 21.68
C ILE A 60 -14.06 -13.31 22.60
N ILE A 61 -13.70 -13.48 23.88
CA ILE A 61 -14.59 -13.98 24.93
C ILE A 61 -14.57 -12.99 26.10
N GLU A 62 -15.69 -12.86 26.78
CA GLU A 62 -15.75 -12.16 28.05
C GLU A 62 -15.24 -13.11 29.15
N PHE A 63 -14.08 -12.73 29.75
CA PHE A 63 -13.32 -13.62 30.63
C PHE A 63 -14.12 -14.04 31.87
N VAL A 64 -14.76 -13.08 32.54
CA VAL A 64 -15.45 -13.33 33.81
C VAL A 64 -16.63 -14.28 33.60
N SER A 65 -17.49 -14.03 32.62
CA SER A 65 -18.67 -14.87 32.33
C SER A 65 -18.27 -16.30 32.00
N VAL A 66 -17.28 -16.49 31.09
CA VAL A 66 -16.87 -17.82 30.67
C VAL A 66 -16.19 -18.59 31.81
N PHE A 67 -15.25 -17.96 32.51
CA PHE A 67 -14.47 -18.64 33.53
C PHE A 67 -15.23 -18.81 34.85
N SER A 68 -16.22 -17.96 35.16
CA SER A 68 -17.16 -18.22 36.29
C SER A 68 -18.03 -19.44 36.03
N ALA A 69 -18.56 -19.59 34.80
CA ALA A 69 -19.32 -20.75 34.42
C ALA A 69 -18.46 -22.06 34.47
N LEU A 70 -17.21 -21.95 34.01
CA LEU A 70 -16.25 -23.06 34.12
C LEU A 70 -15.93 -23.42 35.57
N SER A 71 -15.70 -22.41 36.45
CA SER A 71 -15.47 -22.64 37.89
C SER A 71 -16.59 -23.42 38.54
N ALA A 72 -17.86 -23.16 38.18
CA ALA A 72 -18.99 -23.90 38.66
C ALA A 72 -19.13 -25.32 38.12
N SER A 73 -18.42 -25.61 37.01
CA SER A 73 -18.56 -26.88 36.28
C SER A 73 -17.37 -27.83 36.47
N VAL A 74 -16.25 -27.38 37.04
CA VAL A 74 -15.02 -28.19 37.20
C VAL A 74 -14.56 -28.24 38.64
N ILE A 75 -13.91 -29.32 38.99
CA ILE A 75 -13.34 -29.56 40.32
C ILE A 75 -11.87 -29.99 40.23
N CYS A 76 -11.11 -29.72 41.25
CA CYS A 76 -9.75 -30.22 41.38
C CYS A 76 -9.72 -31.76 41.40
N LYS A 77 -8.84 -32.36 40.60
CA LYS A 77 -8.71 -33.81 40.51
C LYS A 77 -8.26 -34.46 41.85
N ASP A 78 -7.47 -33.73 42.62
CA ASP A 78 -6.86 -34.27 43.85
C ASP A 78 -7.75 -34.05 45.07
N CYS A 79 -8.11 -32.79 45.38
CA CYS A 79 -8.86 -32.46 46.59
C CYS A 79 -10.38 -32.32 46.40
N LYS A 80 -10.87 -32.46 45.12
CA LYS A 80 -12.30 -32.34 44.76
C LYS A 80 -12.96 -31.00 45.09
N SER A 81 -12.16 -30.00 45.46
CA SER A 81 -12.64 -28.65 45.69
C SER A 81 -12.83 -27.88 44.37
N GLU A 82 -13.61 -26.82 44.43
CA GLU A 82 -13.77 -25.86 43.32
C GLU A 82 -12.43 -25.27 42.87
N VAL A 83 -12.33 -24.94 41.58
CA VAL A 83 -11.17 -24.31 40.96
C VAL A 83 -11.50 -22.88 40.57
N ALA A 84 -10.67 -21.94 41.02
CA ALA A 84 -10.77 -20.52 40.62
C ALA A 84 -9.88 -20.25 39.40
N PHE A 85 -10.33 -19.34 38.54
CA PHE A 85 -9.58 -18.88 37.39
C PHE A 85 -9.29 -17.38 37.50
N SER A 86 -8.03 -17.00 37.26
CA SER A 86 -7.62 -15.61 37.25
C SER A 86 -6.67 -15.32 36.08
N LYS A 87 -6.51 -14.02 35.76
CA LYS A 87 -5.52 -13.57 34.76
C LYS A 87 -4.19 -13.24 35.45
N SER A 88 -3.09 -13.70 34.90
CA SER A 88 -1.74 -13.37 35.38
C SER A 88 -0.77 -13.09 34.24
N SER A 89 0.34 -12.44 34.54
CA SER A 89 1.43 -12.18 33.56
C SER A 89 0.93 -11.54 32.27
N LEU A 90 0.17 -10.45 32.39
CA LEU A 90 -0.33 -9.71 31.24
C LEU A 90 0.82 -9.10 30.41
N ARG A 91 0.82 -9.36 29.10
CA ARG A 91 1.81 -8.87 28.12
C ARG A 91 1.10 -8.46 26.83
N GLY A 92 0.61 -7.22 26.78
CA GLY A 92 -0.28 -6.78 25.70
C GLY A 92 -1.58 -7.60 25.71
N LEU A 93 -1.92 -8.23 24.57
CA LEU A 93 -3.10 -9.11 24.49
C LEU A 93 -2.86 -10.52 25.03
N GLY A 94 -1.61 -10.90 25.21
CA GLY A 94 -1.25 -12.22 25.76
C GLY A 94 -1.24 -12.20 27.29
N PHE A 95 -1.72 -13.27 27.93
CA PHE A 95 -1.71 -13.45 29.37
C PHE A 95 -1.65 -14.94 29.72
N ASN A 96 -1.48 -15.24 30.99
CA ASN A 96 -1.66 -16.60 31.51
C ASN A 96 -2.99 -16.70 32.24
N ILE A 97 -3.71 -17.78 32.01
CA ILE A 97 -4.83 -18.20 32.83
C ILE A 97 -4.25 -18.97 34.01
N LEU A 98 -4.46 -18.51 35.20
CA LEU A 98 -4.03 -19.16 36.43
C LEU A 98 -5.21 -19.93 37.00
N LEU A 99 -5.02 -21.23 37.19
CA LEU A 99 -5.95 -22.11 37.88
C LEU A 99 -5.46 -22.28 39.31
N GLU A 100 -6.28 -21.97 40.28
CA GLU A 100 -5.98 -22.04 41.71
C GLU A 100 -6.98 -22.93 42.43
N CYS A 101 -6.49 -23.74 43.35
CA CYS A 101 -7.28 -24.63 44.14
C CYS A 101 -6.90 -24.53 45.62
N LYS A 102 -7.82 -24.87 46.50
CA LYS A 102 -7.61 -24.88 47.96
C LYS A 102 -6.45 -25.77 48.46
N CYS A 103 -5.97 -26.67 47.63
CA CYS A 103 -4.81 -27.52 47.92
C CYS A 103 -3.46 -26.87 47.48
N ASP A 104 -3.43 -25.59 47.29
CA ASP A 104 -2.28 -24.77 46.86
C ASP A 104 -1.65 -25.18 45.51
N LYS A 105 -2.32 -26.04 44.76
CA LYS A 105 -1.89 -26.40 43.40
C LYS A 105 -2.28 -25.27 42.44
N GLN A 106 -1.27 -24.72 41.75
CA GLN A 106 -1.42 -23.71 40.74
C GLN A 106 -1.02 -24.26 39.37
N THR A 107 -1.88 -24.08 38.37
CA THR A 107 -1.57 -24.42 36.98
C THR A 107 -1.68 -23.17 36.13
N LYS A 108 -0.65 -22.94 35.30
CA LYS A 108 -0.58 -21.78 34.37
C LYS A 108 -0.83 -22.28 32.95
N ILE A 109 -1.86 -21.73 32.30
CA ILE A 109 -2.19 -21.99 30.90
C ILE A 109 -1.94 -20.72 30.12
N LYS A 110 -1.18 -20.77 29.04
CA LYS A 110 -0.95 -19.62 28.16
C LYS A 110 -2.19 -19.33 27.32
N SER A 111 -2.61 -18.08 27.23
CA SER A 111 -3.75 -17.64 26.40
C SER A 111 -3.48 -17.71 24.91
N CYS A 112 -2.21 -17.78 24.49
CA CYS A 112 -1.80 -17.88 23.10
C CYS A 112 -0.44 -18.57 22.96
N SER A 113 -0.12 -18.98 21.73
CA SER A 113 1.20 -19.50 21.39
C SER A 113 2.28 -18.44 21.55
N LEU A 114 3.53 -18.87 21.76
CA LEU A 114 4.71 -18.01 21.79
C LEU A 114 5.51 -18.21 20.51
N VAL A 115 6.12 -17.12 20.03
CA VAL A 115 7.18 -17.13 19.01
C VAL A 115 8.44 -16.62 19.70
N GLY A 116 9.35 -17.54 20.04
CA GLY A 116 10.41 -17.25 21.00
C GLY A 116 9.82 -16.93 22.37
N SER A 117 10.13 -15.76 22.92
CA SER A 117 9.58 -15.25 24.18
C SER A 117 8.33 -14.35 24.01
N ALA A 118 7.96 -14.01 22.78
CA ALA A 118 6.89 -13.06 22.45
C ALA A 118 5.54 -13.79 22.24
N CYS A 119 4.46 -13.19 22.74
CA CYS A 119 3.09 -13.66 22.48
C CYS A 119 2.75 -13.46 21.00
N GLU A 120 2.36 -14.51 20.31
CA GLU A 120 2.02 -14.51 18.89
C GLU A 120 0.89 -13.53 18.58
N ILE A 121 -0.11 -13.44 19.45
CA ILE A 121 -1.26 -12.54 19.30
C ILE A 121 -0.83 -11.07 19.19
N ASN A 122 0.22 -10.64 19.90
CA ASN A 122 0.73 -9.28 19.83
C ASN A 122 1.35 -8.98 18.46
N ARG A 123 2.07 -9.93 17.89
CA ARG A 123 2.64 -9.81 16.53
C ARG A 123 1.52 -9.71 15.48
N ARG A 124 0.52 -10.56 15.62
CA ARG A 124 -0.63 -10.62 14.70
C ARG A 124 -1.46 -9.35 14.72
N ILE A 125 -1.79 -8.82 15.90
CA ILE A 125 -2.61 -7.60 16.00
C ILE A 125 -1.84 -6.38 15.46
N VAL A 126 -0.53 -6.26 15.75
CA VAL A 126 0.30 -5.17 15.20
C VAL A 126 0.34 -5.26 13.68
N PHE A 127 0.56 -6.45 13.11
CA PHE A 127 0.55 -6.65 11.67
C PHE A 127 -0.81 -6.27 11.06
N ALA A 128 -1.92 -6.77 11.62
CA ALA A 128 -3.26 -6.48 11.13
C ALA A 128 -3.56 -4.96 11.18
N MET A 129 -3.24 -4.29 12.28
CA MET A 129 -3.43 -2.83 12.42
C MET A 129 -2.57 -2.04 11.44
N ARG A 130 -1.33 -2.48 11.18
CA ARG A 130 -0.49 -1.86 10.14
C ARG A 130 -1.09 -2.00 8.74
N MET A 131 -1.67 -3.15 8.41
CA MET A 131 -2.37 -3.35 7.13
C MET A 131 -3.61 -2.45 7.00
N LEU A 132 -4.27 -2.12 8.11
CA LEU A 132 -5.39 -1.17 8.18
C LEU A 132 -4.93 0.31 8.24
N GLY A 133 -3.62 0.57 8.22
CA GLY A 133 -3.09 1.93 8.33
C GLY A 133 -3.11 2.50 9.76
N VAL A 134 -3.37 1.67 10.76
CA VAL A 134 -3.43 2.07 12.18
C VAL A 134 -2.04 1.93 12.82
N GLY A 135 -1.56 3.02 13.43
CA GLY A 135 -0.30 3.05 14.17
C GLY A 135 -0.44 2.65 15.64
N HIS A 136 0.66 2.75 16.40
CA HIS A 136 0.74 2.35 17.81
C HIS A 136 -0.33 3.01 18.70
N GLN A 137 -0.50 4.34 18.59
CA GLN A 137 -1.51 5.05 19.39
C GLN A 137 -2.93 4.61 19.07
N GLY A 138 -3.25 4.42 17.79
CA GLY A 138 -4.56 3.92 17.37
C GLY A 138 -4.81 2.49 17.83
N LEU A 139 -3.80 1.62 17.84
CA LEU A 139 -3.89 0.28 18.40
C LEU A 139 -4.17 0.33 19.91
N ASN A 140 -3.46 1.17 20.66
CA ASN A 140 -3.69 1.29 22.11
C ASN A 140 -5.07 1.90 22.42
N LEU A 141 -5.52 2.88 21.64
CA LEU A 141 -6.87 3.41 21.73
C LEU A 141 -7.93 2.32 21.46
N PHE A 142 -7.73 1.51 20.43
CA PHE A 142 -8.60 0.37 20.13
C PHE A 142 -8.66 -0.62 21.31
N CYS A 143 -7.50 -0.98 21.87
CA CYS A 143 -7.44 -1.89 23.00
C CYS A 143 -8.18 -1.32 24.24
N GLY A 144 -8.03 -0.01 24.49
CA GLY A 144 -8.72 0.66 25.59
C GLY A 144 -10.23 0.77 25.39
N LEU A 145 -10.69 1.12 24.18
CA LEU A 145 -12.12 1.22 23.88
C LEU A 145 -12.83 -0.15 23.92
N MET A 146 -12.10 -1.22 23.58
CA MET A 146 -12.62 -2.58 23.64
C MET A 146 -12.41 -3.27 24.98
N ASP A 147 -11.75 -2.60 25.92
CA ASP A 147 -11.38 -3.15 27.23
C ASP A 147 -10.67 -4.52 27.17
N ILE A 148 -9.84 -4.71 26.13
CA ILE A 148 -9.16 -5.98 25.89
C ILE A 148 -7.86 -6.06 26.70
N CYS A 149 -7.07 -4.96 26.73
CA CYS A 149 -5.79 -4.88 27.45
C CYS A 149 -5.36 -3.43 27.62
N GLN A 150 -4.30 -3.21 28.42
CA GLN A 150 -3.68 -1.89 28.60
C GLN A 150 -2.90 -1.38 27.36
N GLY A 151 -2.95 -2.12 26.25
CA GLY A 151 -2.20 -1.81 25.05
C GLY A 151 -0.85 -2.52 24.98
N ILE A 152 -0.05 -2.13 23.99
CA ILE A 152 1.29 -2.67 23.74
C ILE A 152 2.30 -1.54 23.99
N GLY A 153 3.32 -1.79 24.80
CA GLY A 153 4.37 -0.82 25.10
C GLY A 153 5.21 -0.46 23.86
N ASN A 154 5.77 0.75 23.84
CA ASN A 154 6.54 1.29 22.70
C ASN A 154 7.68 0.37 22.26
N SER A 155 8.48 -0.16 23.19
CA SER A 155 9.61 -1.04 22.89
C SER A 155 9.16 -2.36 22.25
N THR A 156 8.10 -2.96 22.80
CA THR A 156 7.51 -4.18 22.24
C THR A 156 6.93 -3.92 20.84
N TYR A 157 6.23 -2.82 20.66
CA TYR A 157 5.69 -2.43 19.35
C TYR A 157 6.80 -2.21 18.32
N ALA A 158 7.88 -1.49 18.67
CA ALA A 158 9.02 -1.25 17.80
C ALA A 158 9.72 -2.56 17.41
N SER A 159 9.98 -3.45 18.38
CA SER A 159 10.57 -4.78 18.11
C SER A 159 9.69 -5.65 17.19
N ILE A 160 8.37 -5.58 17.33
CA ILE A 160 7.46 -6.29 16.42
C ILE A 160 7.52 -5.69 15.02
N LEU A 161 7.58 -4.36 14.88
CA LEU A 161 7.71 -3.70 13.58
C LEU A 161 9.00 -4.09 12.88
N GLU A 162 10.11 -4.14 13.61
CA GLU A 162 11.41 -4.57 13.05
C GLU A 162 11.33 -6.01 12.52
N ASN A 163 10.76 -6.92 13.28
CA ASN A 163 10.54 -8.30 12.81
C ASN A 163 9.65 -8.38 11.56
N ILE A 164 8.60 -7.55 11.50
CA ILE A 164 7.71 -7.47 10.32
C ILE A 164 8.49 -6.91 9.13
N HIS A 165 9.34 -5.90 9.35
CA HIS A 165 10.16 -5.28 8.32
C HIS A 165 11.15 -6.29 7.72
N ILE A 166 11.90 -7.00 8.56
CA ILE A 166 12.84 -8.02 8.11
C ILE A 166 12.14 -9.11 7.30
N ALA A 167 11.04 -9.65 7.81
CA ALA A 167 10.28 -10.67 7.12
C ALA A 167 9.70 -10.16 5.77
N ALA A 168 9.15 -8.96 5.77
CA ALA A 168 8.61 -8.34 4.55
C ALA A 168 9.69 -8.08 3.51
N SER A 169 10.88 -7.60 3.92
CA SER A 169 12.02 -7.37 3.03
C SER A 169 12.51 -8.67 2.40
N THR A 170 12.67 -9.73 3.20
CA THR A 170 13.08 -11.06 2.70
C THR A 170 12.10 -11.62 1.66
N VAL A 171 10.80 -11.52 1.94
CA VAL A 171 9.76 -11.97 0.99
C VAL A 171 9.74 -11.08 -0.25
N TYR A 172 9.90 -9.75 -0.08
CA TYR A 172 9.97 -8.80 -1.17
C TYR A 172 11.13 -9.13 -2.11
N ASP A 173 12.35 -9.31 -1.60
CA ASP A 173 13.54 -9.59 -2.42
C ASP A 173 13.38 -10.91 -3.19
N SER A 174 12.81 -11.94 -2.57
CA SER A 174 12.52 -13.21 -3.23
C SER A 174 11.51 -13.05 -4.37
N ILE A 175 10.42 -12.31 -4.15
CA ILE A 175 9.37 -12.06 -5.16
C ILE A 175 9.91 -11.25 -6.33
N ILE A 176 10.70 -10.21 -6.05
CA ILE A 176 11.27 -9.32 -7.06
C ILE A 176 12.31 -10.07 -7.91
N SER A 177 13.20 -10.85 -7.29
CA SER A 177 14.18 -11.67 -8.01
C SER A 177 13.51 -12.69 -8.92
N PHE A 178 12.49 -13.39 -8.43
CA PHE A 178 11.70 -14.31 -9.25
C PHE A 178 11.00 -13.59 -10.41
N ALA A 179 10.40 -12.43 -10.17
CA ALA A 179 9.73 -11.65 -11.21
C ALA A 179 10.69 -11.17 -12.28
N ALA A 180 11.91 -10.76 -11.91
CA ALA A 180 12.94 -10.36 -12.85
C ALA A 180 13.42 -11.54 -13.71
N THR A 181 13.62 -12.71 -13.11
CA THR A 181 13.99 -13.93 -13.84
C THR A 181 12.91 -14.33 -14.86
N GLU A 182 11.65 -14.36 -14.45
CA GLU A 182 10.53 -14.66 -15.35
C GLU A 182 10.41 -13.64 -16.49
N GLU A 183 10.65 -12.36 -16.20
CA GLU A 183 10.63 -11.31 -17.24
C GLU A 183 11.76 -11.51 -18.25
N LYS A 184 12.98 -11.82 -17.78
CA LYS A 184 14.13 -12.12 -18.65
C LYS A 184 13.85 -13.32 -19.57
N ASP A 185 13.28 -14.39 -19.02
CA ASP A 185 12.97 -15.61 -19.80
C ASP A 185 11.88 -15.34 -20.86
N LEU A 186 10.86 -14.58 -20.53
CA LEU A 186 9.83 -14.19 -21.49
C LEU A 186 10.33 -13.20 -22.54
N ASN A 187 11.25 -12.31 -22.16
CA ASN A 187 11.89 -11.38 -23.07
C ASN A 187 12.73 -12.12 -24.13
N GLU A 188 13.52 -13.11 -23.70
CA GLU A 188 14.30 -13.97 -24.58
C GLU A 188 13.42 -14.80 -25.54
N ARG A 189 12.35 -15.43 -25.02
CA ARG A 189 11.37 -16.16 -25.84
C ARG A 189 10.68 -15.29 -26.88
N ALA A 190 10.61 -13.96 -26.64
CA ALA A 190 10.07 -13.00 -27.60
C ALA A 190 11.10 -12.54 -28.63
N GLY A 191 12.31 -13.13 -28.64
CA GLY A 191 13.38 -12.83 -29.61
C GLY A 191 14.23 -11.60 -29.26
N ASN A 192 14.16 -11.11 -28.00
CA ASN A 192 14.98 -10.00 -27.54
C ASN A 192 16.23 -10.50 -26.80
N ILE A 193 17.21 -9.61 -26.58
CA ILE A 193 18.36 -9.90 -25.71
C ILE A 193 17.82 -10.11 -24.28
N ARG A 194 18.13 -11.25 -23.66
CA ARG A 194 17.56 -11.74 -22.41
C ARG A 194 17.56 -10.68 -21.29
N ASN A 195 18.68 -10.01 -21.08
CA ASN A 195 18.90 -9.06 -20.00
C ASN A 195 18.51 -7.60 -20.35
N ASN A 196 18.05 -7.34 -21.59
CA ASN A 196 17.64 -6.02 -22.06
C ASN A 196 16.11 -5.84 -21.92
N LEU A 197 15.66 -5.32 -20.80
CA LEU A 197 14.26 -5.31 -20.45
C LEU A 197 13.54 -4.02 -20.85
N THR A 198 12.25 -4.14 -21.14
CA THR A 198 11.33 -3.01 -21.28
C THR A 198 10.50 -2.87 -20.00
N VAL A 199 10.54 -1.70 -19.37
CA VAL A 199 9.84 -1.44 -18.11
C VAL A 199 8.90 -0.26 -18.21
N SER A 200 7.84 -0.28 -17.40
CA SER A 200 6.96 0.89 -17.18
C SER A 200 7.09 1.36 -15.75
N GLY A 201 7.33 2.67 -15.57
CA GLY A 201 7.38 3.31 -14.26
C GLY A 201 6.06 3.98 -13.90
N ASP A 202 5.71 3.92 -12.61
CA ASP A 202 4.58 4.65 -12.05
C ASP A 202 4.85 4.97 -10.57
N GLY A 203 4.39 6.14 -10.14
CA GLY A 203 4.52 6.63 -8.78
C GLY A 203 3.17 6.76 -8.06
N THR A 204 3.17 6.50 -6.76
CA THR A 204 2.03 6.75 -5.89
C THR A 204 2.45 7.50 -4.64
N TRP A 205 1.56 8.31 -4.08
CA TRP A 205 1.82 9.15 -2.92
C TRP A 205 0.79 8.89 -1.81
N LYS A 206 1.24 8.97 -0.56
CA LYS A 206 0.37 8.81 0.62
C LYS A 206 -0.80 9.82 0.63
N LYS A 207 -0.58 11.04 0.12
CA LYS A 207 -1.61 12.06 -0.07
C LYS A 207 -1.65 12.45 -1.54
N ARG A 208 -2.85 12.66 -2.09
CA ARG A 208 -3.00 13.27 -3.41
C ARG A 208 -2.57 14.74 -3.36
N GLY A 209 -1.94 15.21 -4.44
CA GLY A 209 -1.43 16.58 -4.56
C GLY A 209 0.06 16.69 -4.25
N PHE A 210 0.60 17.89 -4.45
CA PHE A 210 2.04 18.15 -4.41
C PHE A 210 2.66 18.22 -3.01
N SER A 211 1.91 17.93 -1.95
CA SER A 211 2.33 18.07 -0.54
C SER A 211 2.58 16.73 0.16
N SER A 212 2.70 15.63 -0.57
CA SER A 212 2.97 14.33 0.06
C SER A 212 4.42 14.26 0.55
N LEU A 213 4.60 13.83 1.80
CA LEU A 213 5.92 13.59 2.38
C LEU A 213 6.47 12.18 2.06
N PHE A 214 5.65 11.33 1.46
CA PHE A 214 5.99 9.95 1.13
C PHE A 214 5.51 9.63 -0.28
N GLY A 215 6.38 9.00 -1.07
CA GLY A 215 6.11 8.47 -2.38
C GLY A 215 6.69 7.08 -2.55
N VAL A 216 6.04 6.25 -3.34
CA VAL A 216 6.54 4.95 -3.76
C VAL A 216 6.50 4.90 -5.27
N SER A 217 7.63 4.60 -5.89
CA SER A 217 7.71 4.37 -7.33
C SER A 217 8.01 2.91 -7.59
N THR A 218 7.44 2.37 -8.66
CA THR A 218 7.59 0.97 -9.06
C THR A 218 7.97 0.87 -10.53
N LEU A 219 8.81 -0.09 -10.86
CA LEU A 219 9.07 -0.53 -12.23
C LEU A 219 8.40 -1.87 -12.48
N ILE A 220 7.68 -1.97 -13.59
CA ILE A 220 6.87 -3.12 -13.96
C ILE A 220 7.37 -3.67 -15.28
N GLY A 221 7.59 -4.99 -15.36
CA GLY A 221 8.04 -5.68 -16.56
C GLY A 221 6.97 -5.73 -17.66
N LYS A 222 7.39 -5.65 -18.91
CA LYS A 222 6.52 -5.61 -20.09
C LYS A 222 5.71 -6.91 -20.25
N PHE A 223 6.35 -8.06 -20.11
CA PHE A 223 5.76 -9.37 -20.42
C PHE A 223 4.98 -9.94 -19.24
N THR A 224 5.57 -9.95 -18.05
CA THR A 224 4.92 -10.48 -16.84
C THR A 224 3.89 -9.50 -16.29
N GLY A 225 4.11 -8.19 -16.47
CA GLY A 225 3.40 -7.11 -15.78
C GLY A 225 3.54 -7.25 -14.25
N LYS A 226 4.61 -7.85 -13.76
CA LYS A 226 4.98 -7.90 -12.34
C LYS A 226 5.89 -6.73 -11.99
N THR A 227 5.91 -6.34 -10.72
CA THR A 227 6.88 -5.39 -10.22
C THR A 227 8.26 -6.02 -10.25
N LEU A 228 9.20 -5.36 -10.91
CA LEU A 228 10.61 -5.78 -10.98
C LEU A 228 11.44 -5.05 -9.91
N ASP A 229 11.07 -3.81 -9.60
CA ASP A 229 11.71 -3.04 -8.56
C ASP A 229 10.75 -2.00 -7.98
N SER A 230 11.01 -1.57 -6.76
CA SER A 230 10.31 -0.45 -6.12
C SER A 230 11.22 0.34 -5.21
N LYS A 231 10.96 1.64 -5.09
CA LYS A 231 11.69 2.53 -4.18
C LYS A 231 10.73 3.45 -3.45
N VAL A 232 10.92 3.50 -2.13
CA VAL A 232 10.22 4.43 -1.25
C VAL A 232 11.07 5.69 -1.08
N LYS A 233 10.49 6.85 -1.34
CA LYS A 233 11.08 8.15 -1.05
C LYS A 233 10.29 8.85 0.05
N SER A 234 11.02 9.44 0.98
CA SER A 234 10.46 10.19 2.11
C SER A 234 11.22 11.49 2.30
N SER A 235 10.52 12.60 2.41
CA SER A 235 11.07 13.88 2.88
C SER A 235 10.78 14.12 4.37
N PHE A 236 10.29 13.11 5.10
CA PHE A 236 9.95 13.18 6.50
C PHE A 236 10.76 12.20 7.34
N CYS A 237 11.29 12.71 8.43
CA CYS A 237 11.86 11.92 9.51
C CYS A 237 11.28 12.42 10.84
N ALA A 238 10.72 11.54 11.64
CA ALA A 238 10.12 11.90 12.92
C ALA A 238 11.13 12.52 13.88
N THR A 239 12.32 11.91 13.99
CA THR A 239 13.39 12.38 14.85
C THR A 239 13.93 13.73 14.40
N CYS A 240 14.17 13.92 13.08
CA CYS A 240 14.56 15.24 12.55
C CYS A 240 13.48 16.31 12.82
N ASN A 241 12.20 15.93 12.77
CA ASN A 241 11.12 16.87 13.07
C ASN A 241 11.08 17.28 14.56
N LEU A 242 11.43 16.38 15.48
CA LEU A 242 11.57 16.72 16.91
C LEU A 242 12.73 17.70 17.15
N TRP A 243 13.83 17.52 16.42
CA TRP A 243 15.03 18.37 16.53
C TRP A 243 14.96 19.66 15.71
N LYS A 244 13.92 19.84 14.90
CA LYS A 244 13.78 21.00 14.02
C LYS A 244 13.86 22.34 14.77
N GLY A 245 13.23 22.44 15.94
CA GLY A 245 13.29 23.66 16.76
C GLY A 245 14.69 23.97 17.28
N LYS A 246 15.53 22.97 17.51
CA LYS A 246 16.92 23.17 17.96
C LYS A 246 17.84 23.66 16.86
N LYS A 247 17.52 23.45 15.59
CA LYS A 247 18.29 23.95 14.47
C LYS A 247 18.44 25.48 14.50
N ASP A 248 17.39 26.18 14.95
CA ASP A 248 17.38 27.65 15.04
C ASP A 248 17.84 28.15 16.42
N SER A 249 17.56 27.42 17.52
CA SER A 249 17.89 27.84 18.89
C SER A 249 19.29 27.44 19.35
N ASP A 250 19.83 26.33 18.85
CA ASP A 250 21.17 25.81 19.19
C ASP A 250 21.73 25.03 17.99
N PRO A 251 22.27 25.75 16.98
CA PRO A 251 22.78 25.14 15.75
C PRO A 251 23.92 24.15 16.00
N VAL A 252 24.81 24.43 16.95
CA VAL A 252 25.97 23.58 17.25
C VAL A 252 25.51 22.20 17.79
N ALA A 253 24.59 22.21 18.75
CA ALA A 253 24.03 20.98 19.28
C ALA A 253 23.26 20.19 18.20
N TYR A 254 22.53 20.91 17.30
CA TYR A 254 21.84 20.29 16.18
C TYR A 254 22.81 19.61 15.20
N GLU A 255 23.87 20.29 14.77
CA GLU A 255 24.85 19.75 13.83
C GLU A 255 25.58 18.52 14.43
N THR A 256 26.00 18.61 15.69
CA THR A 256 26.65 17.49 16.40
C THR A 256 25.73 16.26 16.47
N TRP A 257 24.47 16.47 16.84
CA TRP A 257 23.48 15.42 16.86
C TRP A 257 23.22 14.85 15.45
N PHE A 258 23.00 15.71 14.44
CA PHE A 258 22.66 15.30 13.09
C PHE A 258 23.78 14.51 12.41
N LYS A 259 25.03 14.87 12.65
CA LYS A 259 26.21 14.14 12.15
C LYS A 259 26.22 12.67 12.60
N ASN A 260 25.78 12.40 13.82
CA ASN A 260 25.69 11.04 14.35
C ASN A 260 24.40 10.31 13.93
N TYR A 261 23.36 11.06 13.58
CA TYR A 261 22.04 10.50 13.27
C TYR A 261 21.77 10.36 11.76
N GLN A 262 22.54 11.00 10.90
CA GLN A 262 22.25 11.09 9.47
C GLN A 262 22.11 9.73 8.76
N GLU A 263 22.85 8.70 9.20
CA GLU A 263 22.78 7.35 8.66
C GLU A 263 21.47 6.63 9.03
N GLU A 264 20.90 6.95 10.19
CA GLU A 264 19.61 6.42 10.65
C GLU A 264 18.41 7.24 10.14
N CYS A 265 18.67 8.36 9.47
CA CYS A 265 17.64 9.28 9.05
C CYS A 265 16.72 8.65 7.99
N THR A 266 15.43 8.58 8.28
CA THR A 266 14.43 8.04 7.35
C THR A 266 14.05 9.00 6.22
N ALA A 267 14.46 10.28 6.28
CA ALA A 267 14.30 11.22 5.18
C ALA A 267 15.40 10.98 4.13
N ASN A 268 15.02 10.41 3.00
CA ASN A 268 15.92 10.05 1.90
C ASN A 268 15.64 10.83 0.61
N HIS A 269 14.90 11.95 0.72
CA HIS A 269 14.56 12.81 -0.41
C HIS A 269 14.50 14.27 0.00
N THR A 270 15.07 15.12 -0.85
CA THR A 270 14.98 16.57 -0.75
C THR A 270 14.35 17.15 -2.02
N GLY A 271 13.28 17.94 -1.86
CA GLY A 271 12.57 18.55 -2.98
C GLY A 271 11.06 18.30 -2.99
N SER A 272 10.43 18.53 -4.15
CA SER A 272 9.00 18.36 -4.32
C SER A 272 8.58 16.90 -4.41
N SER A 273 7.32 16.60 -4.09
CA SER A 273 6.78 15.25 -4.24
C SER A 273 6.85 14.72 -5.69
N GLY A 274 6.74 15.59 -6.70
CA GLY A 274 6.93 15.18 -8.10
C GLY A 274 8.37 14.77 -8.42
N LYS A 275 9.37 15.31 -7.71
CA LYS A 275 10.76 14.90 -7.86
C LYS A 275 11.03 13.54 -7.21
N MET A 276 10.24 13.12 -6.21
CA MET A 276 10.39 11.79 -5.57
C MET A 276 10.29 10.65 -6.60
N GLU A 277 9.36 10.75 -7.55
CA GLU A 277 9.19 9.75 -8.61
C GLU A 277 10.40 9.71 -9.52
N ILE A 278 10.88 10.88 -9.94
CA ILE A 278 12.05 10.98 -10.81
C ILE A 278 13.28 10.36 -10.15
N ASP A 279 13.60 10.80 -8.92
CA ASP A 279 14.77 10.34 -8.19
C ASP A 279 14.67 8.84 -7.86
N ALA A 280 13.47 8.33 -7.57
CA ALA A 280 13.25 6.91 -7.33
C ALA A 280 13.45 6.05 -8.59
N ILE A 281 12.93 6.50 -9.74
CA ILE A 281 13.07 5.77 -11.00
C ILE A 281 14.52 5.78 -11.46
N VAL A 282 15.21 6.92 -11.38
CA VAL A 282 16.64 7.02 -11.70
C VAL A 282 17.46 6.05 -10.84
N GLU A 283 17.24 6.02 -9.53
CA GLU A 283 17.94 5.10 -8.63
C GLU A 283 17.68 3.62 -8.99
N MET A 284 16.44 3.28 -9.38
CA MET A 284 16.12 1.91 -9.81
C MET A 284 16.80 1.52 -11.13
N PHE A 285 17.01 2.47 -12.05
CA PHE A 285 17.78 2.23 -13.28
C PHE A 285 19.26 2.02 -12.97
N GLN A 286 19.85 2.87 -12.15
CA GLN A 286 21.28 2.79 -11.79
C GLN A 286 21.66 1.49 -11.08
N ARG A 287 20.75 0.88 -10.30
CA ARG A 287 21.02 -0.36 -9.57
C ARG A 287 20.52 -1.64 -10.26
N SER A 288 20.02 -1.54 -11.49
CA SER A 288 19.35 -2.66 -12.17
C SER A 288 20.31 -3.79 -12.52
N GLU A 289 21.54 -3.46 -12.89
CA GLU A 289 22.59 -4.45 -13.18
C GLU A 289 23.00 -5.19 -11.92
N ASP A 290 23.31 -4.48 -10.84
CA ASP A 290 23.69 -5.09 -9.56
C ASP A 290 22.56 -5.96 -8.96
N LYS A 291 21.32 -5.50 -9.09
CA LYS A 291 20.17 -6.16 -8.45
C LYS A 291 19.62 -7.34 -9.25
N HIS A 292 19.62 -7.24 -10.57
CA HIS A 292 18.92 -8.18 -11.46
C HIS A 292 19.78 -8.73 -12.59
N ASP A 293 21.03 -8.29 -12.72
CA ASP A 293 21.85 -8.56 -13.91
C ASP A 293 21.05 -8.23 -15.18
N ALA A 294 20.49 -7.01 -15.24
CA ALA A 294 19.64 -6.58 -16.35
C ALA A 294 19.71 -5.07 -16.57
N LYS A 295 19.65 -4.65 -17.84
CA LYS A 295 19.53 -3.24 -18.26
C LYS A 295 18.11 -2.92 -18.68
N TYR A 296 17.58 -1.80 -18.21
CA TYR A 296 16.26 -1.31 -18.62
C TYR A 296 16.40 -0.44 -19.88
N VAL A 297 16.43 -1.10 -21.03
CA VAL A 297 16.73 -0.45 -22.32
C VAL A 297 15.58 0.40 -22.86
N THR A 298 14.36 0.13 -22.44
CA THR A 298 13.17 0.88 -22.87
C THR A 298 12.33 1.26 -21.65
N TYR A 299 12.08 2.57 -21.51
CA TYR A 299 11.17 3.12 -20.50
C TYR A 299 9.83 3.50 -21.12
N VAL A 300 8.74 2.92 -20.61
CA VAL A 300 7.37 3.25 -21.01
C VAL A 300 6.76 4.17 -19.97
N GLY A 301 6.69 5.45 -20.26
CA GLY A 301 6.18 6.48 -19.36
C GLY A 301 4.79 6.98 -19.71
N ASP A 302 4.22 7.81 -18.83
CA ASP A 302 2.90 8.43 -18.98
C ASP A 302 2.86 9.69 -19.87
N GLY A 303 3.97 10.01 -20.53
CA GLY A 303 4.16 11.23 -21.31
C GLY A 303 4.78 12.38 -20.51
N ASP A 304 5.06 12.23 -19.21
CA ASP A 304 5.92 13.17 -18.49
C ASP A 304 7.36 13.06 -19.02
N SER A 305 7.83 14.16 -19.56
CA SER A 305 9.20 14.25 -20.08
C SER A 305 10.25 14.36 -18.97
N LYS A 306 9.85 14.72 -17.75
CA LYS A 306 10.79 15.02 -16.65
C LYS A 306 11.46 13.75 -16.13
N THR A 307 10.69 12.68 -15.91
CA THR A 307 11.23 11.38 -15.47
C THR A 307 12.21 10.82 -16.48
N PHE A 308 11.84 10.84 -17.76
CA PHE A 308 12.73 10.37 -18.83
C PHE A 308 13.99 11.24 -18.98
N LYS A 309 13.87 12.58 -18.87
CA LYS A 309 15.05 13.46 -18.82
C LYS A 309 15.95 13.15 -17.63
N GLY A 310 15.35 12.85 -16.48
CA GLY A 310 16.11 12.42 -15.29
C GLY A 310 16.93 11.16 -15.56
N ILE A 311 16.34 10.15 -16.23
CA ILE A 311 17.05 8.92 -16.62
C ILE A 311 18.19 9.23 -17.59
N LEU A 312 17.94 10.05 -18.62
CA LEU A 312 18.98 10.41 -19.59
C LEU A 312 20.14 11.18 -18.95
N ASN A 313 19.83 12.14 -18.07
CA ASN A 313 20.87 12.94 -17.38
C ASN A 313 21.69 12.11 -16.37
N ALA A 314 21.16 11.00 -15.89
CA ALA A 314 21.83 10.13 -14.93
C ALA A 314 22.72 9.08 -15.63
N GLU A 315 22.60 8.92 -16.96
CA GLU A 315 23.39 7.98 -17.77
C GLU A 315 23.59 6.62 -17.08
N PRO A 316 22.51 5.88 -16.77
CA PRO A 316 22.59 4.70 -15.90
C PRO A 316 23.45 3.57 -16.47
N TYR A 317 23.75 3.58 -17.78
CA TYR A 317 24.52 2.58 -18.48
C TYR A 317 25.55 3.25 -19.40
N GLU A 318 26.81 2.80 -19.34
CA GLU A 318 27.90 3.38 -20.13
C GLU A 318 27.78 3.09 -21.64
N ASP A 319 27.22 1.94 -21.99
CA ASP A 319 27.18 1.40 -23.35
C ASP A 319 25.78 1.47 -24.00
N LEU A 320 24.79 2.08 -23.33
CA LEU A 320 23.41 2.03 -23.79
C LEU A 320 22.63 3.28 -23.50
N LEU A 321 22.00 3.84 -24.53
CA LEU A 321 21.04 4.93 -24.39
C LEU A 321 19.62 4.36 -24.20
N VAL A 322 18.96 4.75 -23.11
CA VAL A 322 17.60 4.32 -22.81
C VAL A 322 16.61 4.94 -23.81
N ILE A 323 15.71 4.12 -24.36
CA ILE A 323 14.70 4.54 -25.33
C ILE A 323 13.38 4.80 -24.61
N LYS A 324 12.73 5.95 -24.90
CA LYS A 324 11.38 6.26 -24.40
C LYS A 324 10.31 5.71 -25.34
N LYS A 325 9.29 5.08 -24.75
CA LYS A 325 8.00 4.79 -25.39
C LYS A 325 6.86 5.40 -24.60
N GLU A 326 5.83 5.88 -25.32
CA GLU A 326 4.64 6.45 -24.69
C GLU A 326 3.67 5.34 -24.27
N CYS A 327 3.09 5.48 -23.07
CA CYS A 327 2.03 4.57 -22.62
C CYS A 327 0.74 4.84 -23.41
N VAL A 328 0.29 3.85 -24.17
CA VAL A 328 -0.91 3.94 -25.03
C VAL A 328 -2.15 4.37 -24.23
N GLY A 329 -2.35 3.84 -23.02
CA GLY A 329 -3.48 4.21 -22.19
C GLY A 329 -3.49 5.68 -21.76
N HIS A 330 -2.31 6.29 -21.56
CA HIS A 330 -2.20 7.73 -21.27
C HIS A 330 -2.41 8.58 -22.53
N VAL A 331 -1.95 8.13 -23.69
CA VAL A 331 -2.23 8.79 -24.98
C VAL A 331 -3.73 8.78 -25.25
N GLU A 332 -4.41 7.63 -25.07
CA GLU A 332 -5.88 7.51 -25.18
C GLU A 332 -6.60 8.51 -24.27
N LYS A 333 -6.25 8.55 -22.98
CA LYS A 333 -6.86 9.47 -22.00
C LYS A 333 -6.65 10.94 -22.40
N ARG A 334 -5.45 11.32 -22.81
CA ARG A 334 -5.13 12.70 -23.25
C ARG A 334 -5.90 13.08 -24.49
N MET A 335 -6.00 12.18 -25.46
CA MET A 335 -6.80 12.38 -26.67
C MET A 335 -8.29 12.59 -26.34
N GLY A 336 -8.88 11.72 -25.51
CA GLY A 336 -10.26 11.87 -25.07
C GLY A 336 -10.51 13.20 -24.35
N THR A 337 -9.59 13.63 -23.50
CA THR A 337 -9.69 14.93 -22.82
C THR A 337 -9.62 16.09 -23.83
N ARG A 338 -8.70 16.06 -24.78
CA ARG A 338 -8.58 17.07 -25.83
C ARG A 338 -9.83 17.15 -26.69
N LEU A 339 -10.39 16.02 -27.10
CA LEU A 339 -11.63 15.96 -27.90
C LEU A 339 -12.84 16.51 -27.12
N ARG A 340 -12.98 16.17 -25.82
CA ARG A 340 -14.03 16.75 -24.97
C ARG A 340 -13.88 18.25 -24.78
N ASN A 341 -12.65 18.74 -24.62
CA ASN A 341 -12.39 20.18 -24.55
C ASN A 341 -12.67 20.89 -25.87
N ALA A 342 -12.29 20.29 -27.00
CA ALA A 342 -12.63 20.83 -28.33
C ALA A 342 -14.14 20.93 -28.53
N LYS A 343 -14.89 19.86 -28.15
CA LYS A 343 -16.37 19.86 -28.17
C LYS A 343 -16.96 20.97 -27.31
N LYS A 344 -16.37 21.23 -26.13
CA LYS A 344 -16.84 22.27 -25.20
C LYS A 344 -16.56 23.70 -25.71
N ASN A 345 -15.37 23.91 -26.28
CA ASN A 345 -14.88 25.22 -26.64
C ASN A 345 -15.36 25.70 -28.02
N ASN A 346 -15.81 24.79 -28.90
CA ASN A 346 -16.28 25.14 -30.23
C ASN A 346 -17.79 24.93 -30.34
N LYS A 347 -18.54 26.05 -30.38
CA LYS A 347 -19.99 26.03 -30.59
C LYS A 347 -20.34 25.34 -31.94
N GLY A 348 -21.29 24.41 -31.90
CA GLY A 348 -21.70 23.66 -33.10
C GLY A 348 -20.94 22.35 -33.37
N MET A 349 -19.80 22.11 -32.72
CA MET A 349 -19.05 20.84 -32.86
C MET A 349 -19.74 19.67 -32.13
N GLY A 350 -20.36 19.91 -30.98
CA GLY A 350 -21.19 18.94 -30.25
C GLY A 350 -22.65 18.90 -30.72
N GLY A 351 -23.36 17.86 -30.29
CA GLY A 351 -24.78 17.69 -30.59
C GLY A 351 -25.13 16.28 -31.06
N LYS A 352 -26.39 16.09 -31.51
CA LYS A 352 -26.88 14.84 -32.13
C LYS A 352 -26.89 15.01 -33.64
N GLY A 353 -26.47 14.00 -34.39
CA GLY A 353 -26.56 13.98 -35.86
C GLY A 353 -25.23 13.72 -36.56
N ALA A 354 -25.28 13.61 -37.89
CA ALA A 354 -24.09 13.37 -38.72
C ALA A 354 -23.11 14.55 -38.64
N GLY A 355 -21.82 14.25 -38.59
CA GLY A 355 -20.76 15.25 -38.49
C GLY A 355 -20.57 15.90 -37.11
N LYS A 356 -21.32 15.50 -36.08
CA LYS A 356 -21.19 16.01 -34.72
C LYS A 356 -20.27 15.14 -33.85
N LEU A 357 -19.46 15.78 -33.03
CA LEU A 357 -18.56 15.10 -32.08
C LEU A 357 -19.37 14.60 -30.88
N THR A 358 -19.98 13.41 -31.05
CA THR A 358 -20.73 12.73 -29.98
C THR A 358 -19.80 12.07 -28.98
N ASP A 359 -20.28 11.76 -27.77
CA ASP A 359 -19.46 11.05 -26.76
C ASP A 359 -19.11 9.63 -27.24
N LYS A 360 -19.97 8.99 -28.03
CA LYS A 360 -19.70 7.71 -28.68
C LYS A 360 -18.53 7.84 -29.65
N LEU A 361 -18.56 8.82 -30.54
CA LEU A 361 -17.49 9.07 -31.50
C LEU A 361 -16.17 9.44 -30.79
N ILE A 362 -16.21 10.25 -29.72
CA ILE A 362 -15.03 10.54 -28.91
C ILE A 362 -14.42 9.25 -28.36
N ASN A 363 -15.25 8.36 -27.80
CA ASN A 363 -14.77 7.09 -27.27
C ASN A 363 -14.18 6.17 -28.37
N GLU A 364 -14.77 6.15 -29.54
CA GLU A 364 -14.24 5.41 -30.70
C GLU A 364 -12.92 5.98 -31.18
N LEU A 365 -12.80 7.30 -31.31
CA LEU A 365 -11.57 7.98 -31.71
C LEU A 365 -10.43 7.85 -30.70
N THR A 366 -10.75 7.66 -29.40
CA THR A 366 -9.73 7.47 -28.37
C THR A 366 -9.16 6.06 -28.32
N ILE A 367 -9.82 5.08 -28.96
CA ILE A 367 -9.30 3.72 -29.08
C ILE A 367 -8.23 3.71 -30.18
N LEU A 368 -6.98 3.84 -29.79
CA LEU A 368 -5.87 3.66 -30.69
C LEU A 368 -5.79 2.19 -31.09
N ARG A 369 -6.03 1.90 -32.35
CA ARG A 369 -5.71 0.61 -32.95
C ARG A 369 -4.21 0.59 -33.24
N THR A 370 -3.43 0.24 -32.20
CA THR A 370 -2.01 -0.01 -32.39
C THR A 370 -1.83 -1.42 -32.96
N GLY A 371 -1.05 -1.57 -34.01
CA GLY A 371 -0.73 -2.88 -34.58
C GLY A 371 0.01 -3.80 -33.60
N ASP A 372 0.57 -3.24 -32.52
CA ASP A 372 1.19 -3.98 -31.43
C ASP A 372 0.21 -4.16 -30.25
N SER A 373 -0.57 -5.23 -30.31
CA SER A 373 -1.54 -5.61 -29.28
C SER A 373 -0.91 -5.88 -27.90
N SER A 374 0.42 -6.10 -27.83
CA SER A 374 1.13 -6.40 -26.58
C SER A 374 1.36 -5.15 -25.73
N THR A 375 1.79 -4.06 -26.35
CA THR A 375 2.05 -2.78 -25.63
C THR A 375 0.75 -2.14 -25.14
N SER A 376 -0.34 -2.24 -25.91
CA SER A 376 -1.65 -1.71 -25.49
C SER A 376 -2.22 -2.49 -24.30
N ARG A 377 -2.07 -3.80 -24.25
CA ARG A 377 -2.48 -4.66 -23.13
C ARG A 377 -1.66 -4.39 -21.87
N PHE A 378 -0.36 -4.17 -22.01
CA PHE A 378 0.54 -3.83 -20.90
C PHE A 378 0.15 -2.53 -20.22
N CYS A 379 -0.02 -1.44 -20.97
CA CYS A 379 -0.40 -0.14 -20.42
C CYS A 379 -1.80 -0.14 -19.79
N ARG A 380 -2.79 -0.82 -20.41
CA ARG A 380 -4.16 -0.93 -19.86
C ARG A 380 -4.20 -1.74 -18.57
N ARG A 381 -3.37 -2.76 -18.41
CA ARG A 381 -3.28 -3.56 -17.18
C ARG A 381 -2.71 -2.75 -16.03
N ASN A 382 -1.68 -1.95 -16.28
CA ASN A 382 -1.03 -1.14 -15.24
C ASN A 382 -1.94 -0.01 -14.75
N ALA A 383 -2.64 0.70 -15.63
CA ALA A 383 -3.60 1.73 -15.26
C ALA A 383 -4.78 1.22 -14.38
N LYS A 384 -5.18 -0.05 -14.54
CA LYS A 384 -6.21 -0.68 -13.69
C LYS A 384 -5.68 -1.18 -12.34
N ARG A 385 -4.38 -1.44 -12.22
CA ARG A 385 -3.77 -1.99 -11.00
C ARG A 385 -3.43 -0.94 -9.96
N ASN A 386 -2.91 0.21 -10.41
CA ASN A 386 -2.46 1.26 -9.50
C ASN A 386 -3.60 1.97 -8.77
N LEU A 387 -4.85 1.83 -9.21
CA LEU A 387 -6.03 2.41 -8.55
C LEU A 387 -6.69 1.51 -7.50
N GLY A 388 -6.31 0.25 -7.38
CA GLY A 388 -7.01 -0.73 -6.54
C GLY A 388 -6.30 -1.22 -5.28
N HIS A 389 -4.99 -1.06 -5.16
CA HIS A 389 -4.21 -1.75 -4.13
C HIS A 389 -3.61 -0.88 -3.02
N PHE A 390 -3.72 0.44 -3.10
CA PHE A 390 -3.19 1.35 -2.07
C PHE A 390 -4.25 2.22 -1.39
N LEU A 391 -5.53 2.01 -1.68
CA LEU A 391 -6.64 2.78 -1.10
C LEU A 391 -7.66 1.92 -0.32
N SER A 392 -7.35 0.64 -0.10
CA SER A 392 -8.08 -0.22 0.85
C SER A 392 -7.24 -0.53 2.07
#